data_7033a6f42b6a2c2fd107593faf9f844d
#
_entry.id   7033a6f42b6a2c2fd107593faf9f844d
#
_cell.length_a   1.000
_cell.length_b   1.000
_cell.length_c   1.000
_cell.angle_alpha   90.00
_cell.angle_beta   90.00
_cell.angle_gamma   90.00
#
_symmetry.space_group_name_H-M   'P 1'
#
loop_
_entity.id
_entity.type
_entity.pdbx_description
1 polymer ?
#
loop_
_entity_poly.entity_id
_entity_poly.type
_entity_poly.pdbx_seq_one_letter_code
_entity_poly.pdbx_strand_id
1 'polypeptide(L)'
;MNSIISSKVMSPFSKGHQHQRKFQSILSEAAGLFNWQGSRATTLTDIAGSMKLTKTCVYYYVKTKEDLIYQCYVSSCDMWLAQAQQAAALEANGLDKIVAMVRGHFDQYVKALNGVAPHFAMLAEISSLNDAHAADIKTRWQEIFGLCEKMVKQGIEEGVIEKLDPAVICTGVFAIPQWFPVWLNRSHAVNPGPVIEAVLDILVNGLSEQRHEFTNIKFPEINDLSLDSFDRDIQNRLKREAFYRVGAIYFNQKGYKGTSLDEIASSLDVTKGAFYYHIKNKEELLYQCFNRTLEVEGLLLNDAGSEQASGLRKVELSLRYLFNIQFSEEGPLIRYRALPSLDEEHRKDILKATKDNNKVLGTYIKQGFGDGTLRKIDVDIAQNVLSGAVEASPDLAQWIDDARVPELSAAYFNLFINGLSRRQKN
;
A
#
# COMPACT_ATOMS: atom_id res chain seq x y z
N MET A 1 13.66 -33.77 -36.50
CA MET A 1 13.24 -32.61 -37.31
C MET A 1 13.03 -31.43 -36.34
N ASN A 2 14.02 -30.58 -36.24
CA ASN A 2 14.03 -29.41 -35.36
C ASN A 2 13.24 -28.28 -36.03
N SER A 3 12.13 -27.87 -35.46
CA SER A 3 11.49 -26.60 -35.81
C SER A 3 12.02 -25.50 -34.87
N ILE A 4 13.05 -24.83 -35.28
CA ILE A 4 13.52 -23.57 -34.66
C ILE A 4 12.45 -22.51 -34.97
N ILE A 5 11.69 -22.10 -33.93
CA ILE A 5 10.81 -20.92 -34.02
C ILE A 5 11.75 -19.70 -34.05
N SER A 6 12.02 -19.23 -35.26
CA SER A 6 12.72 -17.96 -35.51
C SER A 6 11.88 -16.81 -34.94
N SER A 7 12.21 -16.29 -33.76
CA SER A 7 11.75 -15.00 -33.33
C SER A 7 12.27 -13.94 -34.28
N LYS A 8 11.42 -13.47 -35.21
CA LYS A 8 11.73 -12.36 -36.09
C LYS A 8 12.02 -11.12 -35.25
N VAL A 9 13.32 -10.83 -35.07
CA VAL A 9 13.75 -9.55 -34.50
C VAL A 9 13.23 -8.45 -35.42
N MET A 10 12.18 -7.72 -34.99
CA MET A 10 11.64 -6.61 -35.77
C MET A 10 12.65 -5.47 -35.81
N SER A 11 12.88 -4.92 -37.02
CA SER A 11 13.74 -3.73 -37.18
C SER A 11 13.26 -2.60 -36.26
N PRO A 12 14.16 -1.90 -35.51
CA PRO A 12 13.83 -0.78 -34.66
C PRO A 12 13.18 0.39 -35.44
N PHE A 13 13.25 0.39 -36.76
CA PHE A 13 12.63 1.37 -37.65
C PHE A 13 11.29 0.89 -38.25
N SER A 14 10.84 -0.34 -37.92
CA SER A 14 9.56 -0.83 -38.41
C SER A 14 8.40 -0.02 -37.82
N LYS A 15 7.31 0.18 -38.59
CA LYS A 15 6.10 0.88 -38.10
C LYS A 15 5.54 0.21 -36.84
N GLY A 16 5.59 -1.11 -36.74
CA GLY A 16 5.15 -1.86 -35.57
C GLY A 16 5.99 -1.56 -34.33
N HIS A 17 7.31 -1.48 -34.47
CA HIS A 17 8.21 -1.16 -33.35
C HIS A 17 8.01 0.29 -32.85
N GLN A 18 7.85 1.25 -33.79
CA GLN A 18 7.57 2.65 -33.43
C GLN A 18 6.19 2.79 -32.74
N HIS A 19 5.20 2.06 -33.20
CA HIS A 19 3.88 2.00 -32.59
C HIS A 19 3.97 1.47 -31.14
N GLN A 20 4.65 0.35 -30.94
CA GLN A 20 4.81 -0.25 -29.61
C GLN A 20 5.58 0.67 -28.65
N ARG A 21 6.67 1.30 -29.08
CA ARG A 21 7.42 2.28 -28.27
C ARG A 21 6.55 3.47 -27.87
N LYS A 22 5.74 3.99 -28.79
CA LYS A 22 4.84 5.12 -28.50
C LYS A 22 3.76 4.71 -27.49
N PHE A 23 3.19 3.51 -27.65
CA PHE A 23 2.22 2.96 -26.72
C PHE A 23 2.81 2.82 -25.30
N GLN A 24 4.00 2.22 -25.17
CA GLN A 24 4.70 2.13 -23.88
C GLN A 24 4.98 3.50 -23.25
N SER A 25 5.32 4.50 -24.06
CA SER A 25 5.47 5.88 -23.55
C SER A 25 4.17 6.45 -23.02
N ILE A 26 3.03 6.17 -23.66
CA ILE A 26 1.69 6.58 -23.20
C ILE A 26 1.35 5.89 -21.87
N LEU A 27 1.60 4.59 -21.76
CA LEU A 27 1.36 3.84 -20.52
C LEU A 27 2.22 4.38 -19.36
N SER A 28 3.50 4.65 -19.62
CA SER A 28 4.41 5.21 -18.62
C SER A 28 3.94 6.59 -18.12
N GLU A 29 3.60 7.48 -19.02
CA GLU A 29 3.09 8.82 -18.65
C GLU A 29 1.76 8.73 -17.88
N ALA A 30 0.85 7.89 -18.37
CA ALA A 30 -0.42 7.64 -17.68
C ALA A 30 -0.22 7.06 -16.28
N ALA A 31 0.70 6.09 -16.11
CA ALA A 31 1.02 5.51 -14.81
C ALA A 31 1.58 6.56 -13.84
N GLY A 32 2.50 7.42 -14.30
CA GLY A 32 3.03 8.53 -13.51
C GLY A 32 1.95 9.49 -13.04
N LEU A 33 1.05 9.90 -13.93
CA LEU A 33 -0.06 10.79 -13.60
C LEU A 33 -1.09 10.10 -12.67
N PHE A 34 -1.40 8.81 -12.88
CA PHE A 34 -2.29 8.07 -12.00
C PHE A 34 -1.75 7.94 -10.59
N ASN A 35 -0.45 7.70 -10.42
CA ASN A 35 0.17 7.64 -9.10
C ASN A 35 0.16 9.00 -8.40
N TRP A 36 0.34 10.10 -9.15
CA TRP A 36 0.45 11.43 -8.59
C TRP A 36 -0.90 12.08 -8.25
N GLN A 37 -1.84 12.06 -9.18
CA GLN A 37 -3.12 12.77 -9.05
C GLN A 37 -4.35 11.86 -9.10
N GLY A 38 -4.12 10.55 -9.19
CA GLY A 38 -5.15 9.54 -9.27
C GLY A 38 -5.76 9.39 -10.66
N SER A 39 -6.30 8.20 -10.92
CA SER A 39 -6.92 7.93 -12.21
C SER A 39 -8.18 8.76 -12.42
N ARG A 40 -8.91 9.15 -11.36
CA ARG A 40 -10.13 9.96 -11.47
C ARG A 40 -9.84 11.36 -12.02
N ALA A 41 -8.88 12.05 -11.43
CA ALA A 41 -8.53 13.42 -11.82
C ALA A 41 -7.81 13.49 -13.17
N THR A 42 -7.12 12.44 -13.58
CA THR A 42 -6.38 12.36 -14.84
C THR A 42 -7.31 12.07 -16.01
N THR A 43 -7.34 12.92 -17.02
CA THR A 43 -8.07 12.69 -18.26
C THR A 43 -7.13 12.24 -19.39
N LEU A 44 -7.69 11.63 -20.46
CA LEU A 44 -6.92 11.33 -21.68
C LEU A 44 -6.35 12.60 -22.33
N THR A 45 -6.98 13.75 -22.08
CA THR A 45 -6.51 15.05 -22.56
C THR A 45 -5.28 15.50 -21.78
N ASP A 46 -5.25 15.29 -20.46
CA ASP A 46 -4.09 15.63 -19.63
C ASP A 46 -2.86 14.79 -20.02
N ILE A 47 -3.07 13.48 -20.25
CA ILE A 47 -2.02 12.58 -20.73
C ILE A 47 -1.51 12.99 -22.11
N ALA A 48 -2.42 13.35 -23.02
CA ALA A 48 -2.02 13.86 -24.33
C ALA A 48 -1.24 15.17 -24.21
N GLY A 49 -1.71 16.09 -23.35
CA GLY A 49 -1.07 17.40 -23.10
C GLY A 49 0.33 17.27 -22.52
N SER A 50 0.55 16.44 -21.51
CA SER A 50 1.86 16.21 -20.89
C SER A 50 2.88 15.67 -21.90
N MET A 51 2.42 14.85 -22.85
CA MET A 51 3.25 14.27 -23.92
C MET A 51 3.34 15.16 -25.17
N LYS A 52 2.72 16.33 -25.19
CA LYS A 52 2.60 17.21 -26.36
C LYS A 52 1.97 16.49 -27.57
N LEU A 53 0.98 15.65 -27.31
CA LEU A 53 0.21 14.91 -28.31
C LEU A 53 -1.20 15.47 -28.43
N THR A 54 -1.89 15.12 -29.53
CA THR A 54 -3.32 15.35 -29.63
C THR A 54 -4.11 14.24 -28.91
N LYS A 55 -5.28 14.58 -28.40
CA LYS A 55 -6.21 13.61 -27.80
C LYS A 55 -6.51 12.43 -28.76
N THR A 56 -6.67 12.70 -30.04
CA THR A 56 -6.89 11.70 -31.09
C THR A 56 -5.73 10.70 -31.15
N CYS A 57 -4.49 11.15 -30.94
CA CYS A 57 -3.33 10.28 -30.92
C CYS A 57 -3.41 9.25 -29.76
N VAL A 58 -3.87 9.64 -28.57
CA VAL A 58 -4.05 8.72 -27.45
C VAL A 58 -5.19 7.74 -27.71
N TYR A 59 -6.31 8.21 -28.27
CA TYR A 59 -7.45 7.34 -28.64
C TYR A 59 -7.13 6.32 -29.73
N TYR A 60 -6.09 6.55 -30.53
CA TYR A 60 -5.61 5.54 -31.48
C TYR A 60 -5.07 4.29 -30.80
N TYR A 61 -4.50 4.44 -29.57
CA TYR A 61 -3.90 3.35 -28.81
C TYR A 61 -4.87 2.70 -27.82
N VAL A 62 -5.77 3.48 -27.21
CA VAL A 62 -6.71 3.03 -26.18
C VAL A 62 -8.10 3.55 -26.47
N LYS A 63 -9.10 2.69 -26.34
CA LYS A 63 -10.50 3.05 -26.65
C LYS A 63 -11.17 3.84 -25.53
N THR A 64 -10.86 3.49 -24.29
CA THR A 64 -11.45 4.08 -23.10
C THR A 64 -10.37 4.37 -22.05
N LYS A 65 -10.70 5.20 -21.06
CA LYS A 65 -9.84 5.44 -19.92
C LYS A 65 -9.69 4.19 -19.06
N GLU A 66 -10.72 3.38 -18.93
CA GLU A 66 -10.67 2.10 -18.21
C GLU A 66 -9.69 1.13 -18.89
N ASP A 67 -9.74 1.03 -20.22
CA ASP A 67 -8.78 0.23 -21.00
C ASP A 67 -7.34 0.72 -20.76
N LEU A 68 -7.10 2.04 -20.72
CA LEU A 68 -5.78 2.59 -20.40
C LEU A 68 -5.32 2.21 -19.00
N ILE A 69 -6.18 2.29 -17.99
CA ILE A 69 -5.86 1.88 -16.61
C ILE A 69 -5.49 0.40 -16.58
N TYR A 70 -6.28 -0.45 -17.24
CA TYR A 70 -6.00 -1.87 -17.33
C TYR A 70 -4.64 -2.15 -17.99
N GLN A 71 -4.33 -1.50 -19.13
CA GLN A 71 -3.04 -1.67 -19.81
C GLN A 71 -1.86 -1.17 -18.97
N CYS A 72 -2.04 -0.10 -18.19
CA CYS A 72 -1.03 0.34 -17.22
C CYS A 72 -0.80 -0.73 -16.14
N TYR A 73 -1.86 -1.36 -15.64
CA TYR A 73 -1.74 -2.43 -14.63
C TYR A 73 -1.09 -3.69 -15.20
N VAL A 74 -1.45 -4.10 -16.42
CA VAL A 74 -0.77 -5.20 -17.12
C VAL A 74 0.72 -4.92 -17.25
N SER A 75 1.10 -3.74 -17.75
CA SER A 75 2.51 -3.33 -17.88
C SER A 75 3.25 -3.34 -16.54
N SER A 76 2.57 -2.93 -15.46
CA SER A 76 3.14 -2.95 -14.11
C SER A 76 3.33 -4.39 -13.62
N CYS A 77 2.34 -5.26 -13.78
CA CYS A 77 2.45 -6.67 -13.42
C CYS A 77 3.56 -7.38 -14.21
N ASP A 78 3.68 -7.12 -15.52
CA ASP A 78 4.73 -7.71 -16.35
C ASP A 78 6.13 -7.30 -15.86
N MET A 79 6.29 -6.04 -15.44
CA MET A 79 7.55 -5.55 -14.86
C MET A 79 7.84 -6.20 -13.50
N TRP A 80 6.85 -6.28 -12.61
CA TRP A 80 7.00 -6.93 -11.31
C TRP A 80 7.34 -8.42 -11.46
N LEU A 81 6.67 -9.10 -12.40
CA LEU A 81 6.92 -10.50 -12.70
C LEU A 81 8.35 -10.71 -13.21
N ALA A 82 8.81 -9.87 -14.16
CA ALA A 82 10.16 -9.96 -14.67
C ALA A 82 11.23 -9.79 -13.58
N GLN A 83 11.02 -8.85 -12.65
CA GLN A 83 11.93 -8.64 -11.52
C GLN A 83 11.92 -9.83 -10.54
N ALA A 84 10.73 -10.38 -10.22
CA ALA A 84 10.63 -11.56 -9.39
C ALA A 84 11.29 -12.80 -10.03
N GLN A 85 11.14 -12.98 -11.35
CA GLN A 85 11.80 -14.04 -12.11
C GLN A 85 13.32 -13.88 -12.12
N GLN A 86 13.83 -12.66 -12.34
CA GLN A 86 15.27 -12.36 -12.29
C GLN A 86 15.85 -12.66 -10.91
N ALA A 87 15.18 -12.24 -9.85
CA ALA A 87 15.62 -12.53 -8.49
C ALA A 87 15.58 -14.04 -8.18
N ALA A 88 14.52 -14.74 -8.59
CA ALA A 88 14.39 -16.18 -8.38
C ALA A 88 15.46 -17.01 -9.11
N ALA A 89 15.95 -16.51 -10.25
CA ALA A 89 16.98 -17.17 -11.05
C ALA A 89 18.42 -16.99 -10.52
N LEU A 90 18.64 -16.16 -9.49
CA LEU A 90 19.96 -16.00 -8.89
C LEU A 90 20.45 -17.29 -8.23
N GLU A 91 21.74 -17.58 -8.35
CA GLU A 91 22.42 -18.63 -7.57
C GLU A 91 22.74 -18.09 -6.16
N ALA A 92 21.67 -17.94 -5.34
CA ALA A 92 21.74 -17.33 -4.02
C ALA A 92 20.70 -17.98 -3.08
N ASN A 93 20.84 -17.77 -1.79
CA ASN A 93 19.85 -18.21 -0.81
C ASN A 93 18.53 -17.42 -0.93
N GLY A 94 17.46 -17.92 -0.28
CA GLY A 94 16.14 -17.32 -0.39
C GLY A 94 16.06 -15.89 0.11
N LEU A 95 16.83 -15.51 1.15
CA LEU A 95 16.88 -14.15 1.68
C LEU A 95 17.51 -13.17 0.66
N ASP A 96 18.64 -13.54 0.09
CA ASP A 96 19.34 -12.69 -0.90
C ASP A 96 18.48 -12.50 -2.16
N LYS A 97 17.71 -13.50 -2.57
CA LYS A 97 16.74 -13.39 -3.68
C LYS A 97 15.65 -12.36 -3.36
N ILE A 98 15.09 -12.36 -2.15
CA ILE A 98 14.09 -11.39 -1.73
C ILE A 98 14.69 -9.98 -1.70
N VAL A 99 15.88 -9.82 -1.14
CA VAL A 99 16.62 -8.55 -1.13
C VAL A 99 16.84 -8.04 -2.55
N ALA A 100 17.28 -8.91 -3.47
CA ALA A 100 17.47 -8.55 -4.87
C ALA A 100 16.16 -8.12 -5.56
N MET A 101 15.05 -8.79 -5.28
CA MET A 101 13.73 -8.42 -5.80
C MET A 101 13.30 -7.02 -5.32
N VAL A 102 13.39 -6.74 -4.02
CA VAL A 102 13.02 -5.42 -3.46
C VAL A 102 13.94 -4.32 -4.00
N ARG A 103 15.24 -4.58 -4.11
CA ARG A 103 16.21 -3.66 -4.74
C ARG A 103 15.87 -3.38 -6.18
N GLY A 104 15.53 -4.41 -6.97
CA GLY A 104 15.13 -4.26 -8.37
C GLY A 104 13.91 -3.35 -8.54
N HIS A 105 12.92 -3.47 -7.67
CA HIS A 105 11.73 -2.60 -7.66
C HIS A 105 12.10 -1.14 -7.31
N PHE A 106 12.95 -0.94 -6.32
CA PHE A 106 13.43 0.39 -5.94
C PHE A 106 14.21 1.04 -7.09
N ASP A 107 15.16 0.32 -7.68
CA ASP A 107 15.97 0.83 -8.78
C ASP A 107 15.11 1.21 -9.99
N GLN A 108 14.10 0.40 -10.30
CA GLN A 108 13.14 0.70 -11.36
C GLN A 108 12.36 1.98 -11.06
N TYR A 109 11.90 2.14 -9.81
CA TYR A 109 11.16 3.33 -9.40
C TYR A 109 12.03 4.60 -9.47
N VAL A 110 13.26 4.53 -8.97
CA VAL A 110 14.22 5.65 -9.05
C VAL A 110 14.55 6.00 -10.50
N LYS A 111 14.78 5.01 -11.37
CA LYS A 111 14.99 5.23 -12.80
C LYS A 111 13.79 5.91 -13.46
N ALA A 112 12.57 5.56 -13.05
CA ALA A 112 11.35 6.20 -13.54
C ALA A 112 11.25 7.67 -13.08
N LEU A 113 11.53 7.97 -11.81
CA LEU A 113 11.59 9.35 -11.29
C LEU A 113 12.60 10.23 -12.04
N ASN A 114 13.71 9.64 -12.50
CA ASN A 114 14.74 10.31 -13.28
C ASN A 114 14.45 10.31 -14.79
N GLY A 115 13.31 9.78 -15.24
CA GLY A 115 12.93 9.72 -16.65
C GLY A 115 13.74 8.73 -17.50
N VAL A 116 14.48 7.81 -16.88
CA VAL A 116 15.35 6.81 -17.55
C VAL A 116 14.60 5.51 -17.84
N ALA A 117 13.57 5.19 -17.03
CA ALA A 117 12.75 4.00 -17.20
C ALA A 117 11.25 4.37 -17.20
N PRO A 118 10.37 3.50 -17.69
CA PRO A 118 8.93 3.73 -17.60
C PRO A 118 8.43 3.69 -16.16
N HIS A 119 7.45 4.56 -15.86
CA HIS A 119 6.68 4.49 -14.62
C HIS A 119 5.82 3.24 -14.60
N PHE A 120 5.61 2.68 -13.42
CA PHE A 120 4.59 1.67 -13.15
C PHE A 120 3.43 2.28 -12.36
N ALA A 121 2.23 1.78 -12.59
CA ALA A 121 1.04 2.21 -11.88
C ALA A 121 0.88 1.40 -10.58
N MET A 122 0.52 2.07 -9.49
CA MET A 122 0.01 1.40 -8.29
C MET A 122 -1.30 0.68 -8.63
N LEU A 123 -1.47 -0.56 -8.17
CA LEU A 123 -2.70 -1.34 -8.37
C LEU A 123 -3.83 -0.87 -7.42
N ALA A 124 -4.02 0.44 -7.32
CA ALA A 124 -4.89 1.04 -6.30
C ALA A 124 -6.39 0.90 -6.60
N GLU A 125 -6.76 0.83 -7.87
CA GLU A 125 -8.17 0.91 -8.31
C GLU A 125 -8.60 -0.31 -9.15
N ILE A 126 -8.16 -1.52 -8.79
CA ILE A 126 -8.54 -2.77 -9.50
C ILE A 126 -10.07 -2.93 -9.53
N SER A 127 -10.75 -2.54 -8.46
CA SER A 127 -12.20 -2.55 -8.35
C SER A 127 -12.92 -1.58 -9.32
N SER A 128 -12.20 -0.68 -9.99
CA SER A 128 -12.76 0.20 -11.03
C SER A 128 -12.73 -0.41 -12.44
N LEU A 129 -12.06 -1.55 -12.60
CA LEU A 129 -12.02 -2.32 -13.84
C LEU A 129 -13.28 -3.17 -13.97
N ASN A 130 -13.60 -3.58 -15.20
CA ASN A 130 -14.61 -4.62 -15.41
C ASN A 130 -14.13 -5.97 -14.85
N ASP A 131 -15.06 -6.90 -14.64
CA ASP A 131 -14.78 -8.20 -13.99
C ASP A 131 -13.69 -9.01 -14.70
N ALA A 132 -13.65 -8.99 -16.03
CA ALA A 132 -12.66 -9.74 -16.81
C ALA A 132 -11.23 -9.16 -16.62
N HIS A 133 -11.09 -7.84 -16.70
CA HIS A 133 -9.83 -7.15 -16.48
C HIS A 133 -9.35 -7.29 -15.02
N ALA A 134 -10.26 -7.16 -14.06
CA ALA A 134 -9.94 -7.35 -12.65
C ALA A 134 -9.45 -8.77 -12.36
N ALA A 135 -10.09 -9.79 -12.94
CA ALA A 135 -9.68 -11.19 -12.81
C ALA A 135 -8.31 -11.47 -13.44
N ASP A 136 -8.00 -10.88 -14.61
CA ASP A 136 -6.68 -11.01 -15.24
C ASP A 136 -5.58 -10.39 -14.36
N ILE A 137 -5.78 -9.17 -13.85
CA ILE A 137 -4.81 -8.52 -12.96
C ILE A 137 -4.59 -9.34 -11.68
N LYS A 138 -5.67 -9.89 -11.09
CA LYS A 138 -5.57 -10.77 -9.92
C LYS A 138 -4.74 -12.03 -10.22
N THR A 139 -4.94 -12.66 -11.37
CA THR A 139 -4.19 -13.85 -11.79
C THR A 139 -2.69 -13.54 -11.95
N ARG A 140 -2.35 -12.41 -12.59
CA ARG A 140 -0.95 -11.96 -12.73
C ARG A 140 -0.31 -11.68 -11.37
N TRP A 141 -1.05 -11.05 -10.46
CA TRP A 141 -0.57 -10.78 -9.12
C TRP A 141 -0.32 -12.08 -8.33
N GLN A 142 -1.19 -13.08 -8.46
CA GLN A 142 -1.01 -14.40 -7.85
C GLN A 142 0.27 -15.10 -8.34
N GLU A 143 0.64 -14.95 -9.62
CA GLU A 143 1.89 -15.50 -10.16
C GLU A 143 3.11 -14.82 -9.52
N ILE A 144 3.11 -13.49 -9.43
CA ILE A 144 4.19 -12.71 -8.80
C ILE A 144 4.34 -13.10 -7.32
N PHE A 145 3.23 -13.17 -6.60
CA PHE A 145 3.20 -13.56 -5.19
C PHE A 145 3.73 -14.98 -4.99
N GLY A 146 3.33 -15.92 -5.84
CA GLY A 146 3.80 -17.30 -5.80
C GLY A 146 5.31 -17.46 -6.03
N LEU A 147 5.95 -16.59 -6.83
CA LEU A 147 7.41 -16.56 -6.95
C LEU A 147 8.07 -16.06 -5.66
N CYS A 148 7.54 -15.01 -5.05
CA CYS A 148 8.02 -14.53 -3.76
C CYS A 148 7.91 -15.63 -2.70
N GLU A 149 6.76 -16.31 -2.64
CA GLU A 149 6.51 -17.40 -1.69
C GLU A 149 7.52 -18.55 -1.84
N LYS A 150 7.90 -18.91 -3.08
CA LYS A 150 8.95 -19.91 -3.32
C LYS A 150 10.30 -19.47 -2.78
N MET A 151 10.69 -18.21 -2.98
CA MET A 151 11.95 -17.68 -2.44
C MET A 151 11.93 -17.64 -0.90
N VAL A 152 10.80 -17.27 -0.29
CA VAL A 152 10.61 -17.31 1.17
C VAL A 152 10.74 -18.71 1.71
N LYS A 153 10.05 -19.71 1.12
CA LYS A 153 10.12 -21.13 1.51
C LYS A 153 11.55 -21.66 1.41
N GLN A 154 12.26 -21.35 0.32
CA GLN A 154 13.66 -21.66 0.17
C GLN A 154 14.50 -21.11 1.33
N GLY A 155 14.35 -19.83 1.67
CA GLY A 155 15.12 -19.21 2.76
C GLY A 155 14.80 -19.75 4.14
N ILE A 156 13.55 -20.19 4.38
CA ILE A 156 13.15 -20.87 5.62
C ILE A 156 13.80 -22.28 5.69
N GLU A 157 13.79 -23.03 4.61
CA GLU A 157 14.42 -24.36 4.52
C GLU A 157 15.93 -24.28 4.69
N GLU A 158 16.57 -23.28 4.12
CA GLU A 158 18.00 -22.98 4.28
C GLU A 158 18.36 -22.43 5.68
N GLY A 159 17.35 -22.07 6.48
CA GLY A 159 17.53 -21.54 7.83
C GLY A 159 18.03 -20.10 7.89
N VAL A 160 18.00 -19.35 6.79
CA VAL A 160 18.39 -17.93 6.70
C VAL A 160 17.22 -16.98 6.94
N ILE A 161 15.98 -17.43 6.73
CA ILE A 161 14.76 -16.69 7.03
C ILE A 161 14.09 -17.28 8.28
N GLU A 162 13.52 -16.42 9.12
CA GLU A 162 12.73 -16.81 10.30
C GLU A 162 11.52 -17.67 9.87
N LYS A 163 11.21 -18.70 10.67
CA LYS A 163 10.10 -19.60 10.39
C LYS A 163 8.76 -18.96 10.73
N LEU A 164 8.17 -18.29 9.77
CA LEU A 164 6.84 -17.69 9.80
C LEU A 164 6.01 -18.21 8.61
N ASP A 165 4.72 -17.90 8.60
CA ASP A 165 3.85 -18.19 7.46
C ASP A 165 4.37 -17.44 6.21
N PRO A 166 4.67 -18.13 5.11
CA PRO A 166 5.19 -17.47 3.90
C PRO A 166 4.29 -16.38 3.34
N ALA A 167 2.95 -16.51 3.47
CA ALA A 167 2.02 -15.49 3.00
C ALA A 167 2.11 -14.20 3.85
N VAL A 168 2.34 -14.33 5.15
CA VAL A 168 2.60 -13.20 6.05
C VAL A 168 3.87 -12.47 5.64
N ILE A 169 4.95 -13.22 5.40
CA ILE A 169 6.23 -12.64 4.96
C ILE A 169 6.07 -11.94 3.60
N CYS A 170 5.47 -12.60 2.61
CA CYS A 170 5.30 -12.03 1.27
C CYS A 170 4.48 -10.75 1.30
N THR A 171 3.38 -10.71 2.07
CA THR A 171 2.57 -9.49 2.22
C THR A 171 3.41 -8.34 2.77
N GLY A 172 4.22 -8.59 3.80
CA GLY A 172 5.13 -7.58 4.36
C GLY A 172 6.26 -7.17 3.41
N VAL A 173 6.82 -8.11 2.65
CA VAL A 173 7.85 -7.82 1.63
C VAL A 173 7.28 -6.90 0.53
N PHE A 174 6.08 -7.20 0.03
CA PHE A 174 5.44 -6.37 -0.99
C PHE A 174 4.92 -5.03 -0.47
N ALA A 175 4.64 -4.90 0.82
CA ALA A 175 4.26 -3.63 1.46
C ALA A 175 5.29 -2.53 1.18
N ILE A 176 6.58 -2.86 1.16
CA ILE A 176 7.68 -1.91 0.97
C ILE A 176 7.64 -1.27 -0.43
N PRO A 177 7.78 -2.02 -1.55
CA PRO A 177 7.81 -1.41 -2.88
C PRO A 177 6.45 -0.86 -3.34
N GLN A 178 5.33 -1.40 -2.86
CA GLN A 178 4.01 -0.82 -3.14
C GLN A 178 3.84 0.58 -2.53
N TRP A 179 4.58 0.89 -1.46
CA TRP A 179 4.52 2.18 -0.80
C TRP A 179 5.49 3.23 -1.37
N PHE A 180 6.48 2.85 -2.19
CA PHE A 180 7.43 3.77 -2.81
C PHE A 180 6.77 4.99 -3.48
N PRO A 181 5.68 4.85 -4.28
CA PRO A 181 5.04 6.00 -4.92
C PRO A 181 4.43 7.02 -3.96
N VAL A 182 4.19 6.66 -2.72
CA VAL A 182 3.59 7.56 -1.71
C VAL A 182 4.63 8.51 -1.12
N TRP A 183 5.85 8.04 -0.87
CA TRP A 183 6.85 8.81 -0.13
C TRP A 183 8.15 9.11 -0.90
N LEU A 184 8.58 8.23 -1.82
CA LEU A 184 9.77 8.49 -2.61
C LEU A 184 9.51 9.60 -3.65
N ASN A 185 10.39 10.55 -3.71
CA ASN A 185 10.32 11.69 -4.61
C ASN A 185 11.67 11.96 -5.28
N ARG A 186 11.75 13.01 -6.10
CA ARG A 186 12.97 13.36 -6.84
C ARG A 186 14.17 13.66 -5.94
N SER A 187 13.99 14.15 -4.71
CA SER A 187 15.11 14.40 -3.81
C SER A 187 15.79 13.09 -3.37
N HIS A 188 14.99 12.03 -3.14
CA HIS A 188 15.52 10.69 -2.87
C HIS A 188 16.22 10.09 -4.09
N ALA A 189 15.75 10.42 -5.30
CA ALA A 189 16.33 9.92 -6.55
C ALA A 189 17.69 10.55 -6.92
N VAL A 190 18.07 11.66 -6.29
CA VAL A 190 19.40 12.29 -6.47
C VAL A 190 20.50 11.44 -5.82
N ASN A 191 20.24 10.89 -4.64
CA ASN A 191 21.18 10.01 -3.93
C ASN A 191 20.44 8.78 -3.37
N PRO A 192 20.05 7.82 -4.23
CA PRO A 192 19.19 6.72 -3.84
C PRO A 192 19.90 5.63 -3.01
N GLY A 193 21.23 5.52 -3.10
CA GLY A 193 21.98 4.47 -2.43
C GLY A 193 21.72 4.37 -0.92
N PRO A 194 21.90 5.43 -0.13
CA PRO A 194 21.63 5.37 1.32
C PRO A 194 20.16 5.03 1.65
N VAL A 195 19.20 5.46 0.81
CA VAL A 195 17.78 5.19 1.02
C VAL A 195 17.48 3.70 0.88
N ILE A 196 17.92 3.08 -0.22
CA ILE A 196 17.66 1.65 -0.43
C ILE A 196 18.41 0.79 0.57
N GLU A 197 19.65 1.14 0.92
CA GLU A 197 20.39 0.37 1.93
C GLU A 197 19.67 0.41 3.29
N ALA A 198 19.14 1.56 3.71
CA ALA A 198 18.36 1.66 4.94
C ALA A 198 17.06 0.85 4.87
N VAL A 199 16.34 0.89 3.76
CA VAL A 199 15.12 0.07 3.56
C VAL A 199 15.43 -1.42 3.62
N LEU A 200 16.49 -1.87 2.94
CA LEU A 200 16.90 -3.28 2.94
C LEU A 200 17.46 -3.70 4.29
N ASP A 201 18.15 -2.82 4.99
CA ASP A 201 18.63 -3.09 6.36
C ASP A 201 17.45 -3.29 7.32
N ILE A 202 16.37 -2.50 7.21
CA ILE A 202 15.15 -2.72 7.98
C ILE A 202 14.52 -4.07 7.61
N LEU A 203 14.42 -4.39 6.34
CA LEU A 203 13.85 -5.66 5.87
C LEU A 203 14.63 -6.87 6.41
N VAL A 204 15.96 -6.82 6.36
CA VAL A 204 16.83 -7.95 6.74
C VAL A 204 17.02 -8.04 8.26
N ASN A 205 17.33 -6.91 8.90
CA ASN A 205 17.76 -6.87 10.30
C ASN A 205 16.71 -6.30 11.25
N GLY A 206 15.62 -5.73 10.74
CA GLY A 206 14.56 -5.11 11.54
C GLY A 206 15.00 -3.82 12.26
N LEU A 207 14.11 -3.32 13.08
CA LEU A 207 14.31 -2.07 13.83
C LEU A 207 14.90 -2.30 15.23
N SER A 208 14.68 -3.47 15.84
CA SER A 208 15.07 -3.75 17.21
C SER A 208 16.59 -3.93 17.37
N GLU A 209 17.17 -3.38 18.43
CA GLU A 209 18.59 -3.58 18.77
C GLU A 209 18.87 -5.04 19.14
N GLN A 210 18.00 -5.61 19.96
CA GLN A 210 18.02 -7.02 20.33
C GLN A 210 16.72 -7.68 19.85
N ARG A 211 16.72 -9.03 19.73
CA ARG A 211 15.50 -9.75 19.37
C ARG A 211 14.38 -9.40 20.34
N HIS A 212 13.29 -8.85 19.77
CA HIS A 212 12.11 -8.50 20.53
C HIS A 212 11.14 -9.69 20.61
N GLU A 213 10.65 -9.97 21.82
CA GLU A 213 9.61 -10.96 22.03
C GLU A 213 8.25 -10.29 22.15
N PHE A 214 7.34 -10.69 21.27
CA PHE A 214 5.97 -10.19 21.25
C PHE A 214 5.16 -10.83 22.37
N THR A 215 4.52 -9.99 23.18
CA THR A 215 3.62 -10.43 24.25
C THR A 215 2.16 -10.19 23.85
N ASN A 216 1.24 -10.82 24.58
CA ASN A 216 -0.17 -10.48 24.43
C ASN A 216 -0.40 -9.04 24.79
N ILE A 217 -1.23 -8.35 24.02
CA ILE A 217 -1.62 -6.96 24.27
C ILE A 217 -3.13 -6.87 24.43
N LYS A 218 -3.56 -5.91 25.25
CA LYS A 218 -4.96 -5.50 25.30
C LYS A 218 -5.14 -4.40 24.25
N PHE A 219 -6.10 -4.55 23.36
CA PHE A 219 -6.43 -3.50 22.40
C PHE A 219 -7.30 -2.44 23.07
N PRO A 220 -7.07 -1.14 22.82
CA PRO A 220 -7.86 -0.08 23.40
C PRO A 220 -9.29 -0.10 22.86
N GLU A 221 -10.23 0.29 23.69
CA GLU A 221 -11.60 0.56 23.28
C GLU A 221 -11.68 1.96 22.68
N ILE A 222 -12.13 2.06 21.43
CA ILE A 222 -12.12 3.33 20.67
C ILE A 222 -13.42 4.13 20.92
N ASN A 223 -14.51 3.46 21.27
CA ASN A 223 -15.81 4.09 21.47
C ASN A 223 -16.19 4.17 22.95
N ASP A 224 -16.09 5.38 23.50
CA ASP A 224 -16.66 5.74 24.81
C ASP A 224 -18.06 6.39 24.69
N LEU A 225 -18.72 6.23 23.54
CA LEU A 225 -20.05 6.78 23.31
C LEU A 225 -21.11 5.75 23.68
N SER A 226 -21.74 5.94 24.87
CA SER A 226 -22.89 5.12 25.25
C SER A 226 -24.01 5.28 24.22
N LEU A 227 -24.44 4.17 23.61
CA LEU A 227 -25.60 4.11 22.70
C LEU A 227 -26.92 4.56 23.36
N ASP A 228 -26.96 4.60 24.66
CA ASP A 228 -28.13 4.93 25.46
C ASP A 228 -28.33 6.44 25.72
N SER A 229 -27.55 7.30 25.08
CA SER A 229 -27.73 8.75 25.23
C SER A 229 -28.98 9.23 24.47
N PHE A 230 -29.89 9.88 25.15
CA PHE A 230 -31.03 10.61 24.57
C PHE A 230 -30.64 11.98 24.00
N ASP A 231 -29.36 12.36 24.10
CA ASP A 231 -28.82 13.60 23.53
C ASP A 231 -28.79 13.52 22.00
N ARG A 232 -29.50 14.46 21.36
CA ARG A 232 -29.64 14.52 19.89
C ARG A 232 -28.28 14.71 19.17
N ASP A 233 -27.34 15.43 19.77
CA ASP A 233 -26.02 15.68 19.18
C ASP A 233 -25.17 14.43 19.26
N ILE A 234 -25.25 13.69 20.35
CA ILE A 234 -24.58 12.38 20.48
C ILE A 234 -25.14 11.39 19.46
N GLN A 235 -26.49 11.30 19.33
CA GLN A 235 -27.13 10.46 18.34
C GLN A 235 -26.74 10.80 16.89
N ASN A 236 -26.64 12.10 16.56
CA ASN A 236 -26.19 12.56 15.25
C ASN A 236 -24.71 12.23 15.01
N ARG A 237 -23.86 12.28 16.03
CA ARG A 237 -22.45 11.91 15.97
C ARG A 237 -22.30 10.41 15.71
N LEU A 238 -23.04 9.57 16.42
CA LEU A 238 -23.04 8.12 16.21
C LEU A 238 -23.50 7.73 14.81
N LYS A 239 -24.52 8.40 14.26
CA LYS A 239 -24.98 8.18 12.89
C LYS A 239 -23.90 8.53 11.87
N ARG A 240 -23.25 9.69 12.02
CA ARG A 240 -22.14 10.08 11.14
C ARG A 240 -20.99 9.09 11.20
N GLU A 241 -20.62 8.65 12.40
CA GLU A 241 -19.60 7.64 12.62
C GLU A 241 -19.91 6.34 11.87
N ALA A 242 -21.14 5.85 11.96
CA ALA A 242 -21.59 4.69 11.19
C ALA A 242 -21.50 4.92 9.67
N PHE A 243 -21.86 6.13 9.18
CA PHE A 243 -21.74 6.47 7.75
C PHE A 243 -20.30 6.47 7.27
N TYR A 244 -19.36 7.00 8.06
CA TYR A 244 -17.94 7.05 7.70
C TYR A 244 -17.32 5.64 7.71
N ARG A 245 -17.66 4.82 8.71
CA ARG A 245 -17.19 3.43 8.81
C ARG A 245 -17.68 2.60 7.62
N VAL A 246 -18.97 2.59 7.34
CA VAL A 246 -19.53 1.86 6.20
C VAL A 246 -19.05 2.46 4.88
N GLY A 247 -18.89 3.78 4.79
CA GLY A 247 -18.27 4.45 3.66
C GLY A 247 -16.87 3.93 3.37
N ALA A 248 -16.03 3.79 4.42
CA ALA A 248 -14.68 3.24 4.28
C ALA A 248 -14.68 1.80 3.76
N ILE A 249 -15.59 0.94 4.25
CA ILE A 249 -15.78 -0.43 3.74
C ILE A 249 -16.05 -0.42 2.23
N TYR A 250 -17.04 0.37 1.80
CA TYR A 250 -17.42 0.43 0.38
C TYR A 250 -16.31 1.02 -0.49
N PHE A 251 -15.64 2.09 -0.05
CA PHE A 251 -14.53 2.66 -0.79
C PHE A 251 -13.34 1.69 -0.88
N ASN A 252 -13.03 0.97 0.18
CA ASN A 252 -11.94 -0.03 0.16
C ASN A 252 -12.25 -1.21 -0.75
N GLN A 253 -13.50 -1.67 -0.80
CA GLN A 253 -13.93 -2.84 -1.58
C GLN A 253 -14.23 -2.51 -3.04
N LYS A 254 -14.97 -1.41 -3.30
CA LYS A 254 -15.49 -1.06 -4.63
C LYS A 254 -14.76 0.10 -5.29
N GLY A 255 -13.82 0.74 -4.58
CA GLY A 255 -13.18 1.99 -5.01
C GLY A 255 -14.16 3.17 -5.06
N TYR A 256 -13.65 4.36 -5.36
CA TYR A 256 -14.48 5.57 -5.41
C TYR A 256 -15.59 5.48 -6.47
N LYS A 257 -15.30 4.99 -7.67
CA LYS A 257 -16.29 4.91 -8.76
C LYS A 257 -17.39 3.90 -8.47
N GLY A 258 -17.04 2.71 -7.99
CA GLY A 258 -17.95 1.62 -7.71
C GLY A 258 -18.83 1.83 -6.47
N THR A 259 -18.50 2.80 -5.62
CA THR A 259 -19.27 3.12 -4.42
C THR A 259 -20.52 3.93 -4.76
N SER A 260 -21.68 3.52 -4.28
CA SER A 260 -22.96 4.22 -4.36
C SER A 260 -23.40 4.70 -2.97
N LEU A 261 -23.74 5.98 -2.84
CA LEU A 261 -24.30 6.53 -1.59
C LEU A 261 -25.64 5.90 -1.23
N ASP A 262 -26.44 5.54 -2.26
CA ASP A 262 -27.72 4.88 -2.06
C ASP A 262 -27.55 3.46 -1.52
N GLU A 263 -26.53 2.72 -1.97
CA GLU A 263 -26.22 1.40 -1.43
C GLU A 263 -25.75 1.51 0.04
N ILE A 264 -24.92 2.51 0.36
CA ILE A 264 -24.49 2.76 1.75
C ILE A 264 -25.69 3.08 2.64
N ALA A 265 -26.58 3.97 2.20
CA ALA A 265 -27.79 4.30 2.95
C ALA A 265 -28.66 3.05 3.20
N SER A 266 -28.82 2.21 2.16
CA SER A 266 -29.60 0.97 2.27
C SER A 266 -28.96 -0.05 3.22
N SER A 267 -27.63 -0.18 3.22
CA SER A 267 -26.91 -1.10 4.11
C SER A 267 -26.98 -0.70 5.59
N LEU A 268 -27.29 0.56 5.86
CA LEU A 268 -27.46 1.11 7.22
C LEU A 268 -28.93 1.21 7.63
N ASP A 269 -29.84 0.73 6.78
CA ASP A 269 -31.30 0.80 7.01
C ASP A 269 -31.80 2.23 7.28
N VAL A 270 -31.21 3.22 6.56
CA VAL A 270 -31.63 4.61 6.65
C VAL A 270 -32.24 5.08 5.34
N THR A 271 -33.23 5.99 5.44
CA THR A 271 -33.81 6.59 4.22
C THR A 271 -32.77 7.48 3.51
N LYS A 272 -32.86 7.56 2.18
CA LYS A 272 -32.01 8.47 1.38
C LYS A 272 -32.03 9.91 1.93
N GLY A 273 -33.22 10.42 2.28
CA GLY A 273 -33.36 11.77 2.84
C GLY A 273 -32.60 11.96 4.14
N ALA A 274 -32.65 10.97 5.05
CA ALA A 274 -31.90 11.01 6.29
C ALA A 274 -30.39 10.91 6.07
N PHE A 275 -29.94 10.12 5.09
CA PHE A 275 -28.53 10.02 4.72
C PHE A 275 -28.00 11.33 4.11
N TYR A 276 -28.72 11.88 3.11
CA TYR A 276 -28.32 13.10 2.43
C TYR A 276 -28.44 14.37 3.28
N TYR A 277 -29.15 14.31 4.41
CA TYR A 277 -29.13 15.36 5.42
C TYR A 277 -27.74 15.51 6.07
N HIS A 278 -26.99 14.39 6.22
CA HIS A 278 -25.66 14.37 6.83
C HIS A 278 -24.52 14.38 5.82
N ILE A 279 -24.73 13.79 4.65
CA ILE A 279 -23.68 13.58 3.61
C ILE A 279 -24.13 14.23 2.32
N LYS A 280 -23.51 15.32 1.93
CA LYS A 280 -23.90 16.10 0.74
C LYS A 280 -23.62 15.38 -0.58
N ASN A 281 -22.46 14.72 -0.67
CA ASN A 281 -22.02 14.01 -1.86
C ASN A 281 -20.95 12.96 -1.52
N LYS A 282 -20.55 12.17 -2.52
CA LYS A 282 -19.61 11.07 -2.35
C LYS A 282 -18.19 11.51 -1.99
N GLU A 283 -17.78 12.67 -2.43
CA GLU A 283 -16.47 13.25 -2.14
C GLU A 283 -16.39 13.71 -0.68
N GLU A 284 -17.42 14.38 -0.20
CA GLU A 284 -17.58 14.73 1.20
C GLU A 284 -17.48 13.48 2.11
N LEU A 285 -18.20 12.41 1.75
CA LEU A 285 -18.12 11.16 2.49
C LEU A 285 -16.70 10.60 2.52
N LEU A 286 -16.00 10.58 1.38
CA LEU A 286 -14.63 10.09 1.32
C LEU A 286 -13.69 10.94 2.19
N TYR A 287 -13.81 12.26 2.12
CA TYR A 287 -13.02 13.18 2.96
C TYR A 287 -13.26 12.93 4.45
N GLN A 288 -14.52 12.73 4.85
CA GLN A 288 -14.86 12.42 6.25
C GLN A 288 -14.37 11.03 6.68
N CYS A 289 -14.35 10.04 5.77
CA CYS A 289 -13.72 8.74 6.06
C CYS A 289 -12.22 8.90 6.37
N PHE A 290 -11.51 9.78 5.66
CA PHE A 290 -10.11 10.08 5.94
C PHE A 290 -9.93 10.82 7.27
N ASN A 291 -10.77 11.82 7.55
CA ASN A 291 -10.70 12.54 8.84
C ASN A 291 -10.91 11.59 10.01
N ARG A 292 -11.92 10.70 9.92
CA ARG A 292 -12.13 9.64 10.92
C ARG A 292 -10.91 8.75 11.07
N THR A 293 -10.32 8.32 9.97
CA THR A 293 -9.10 7.49 10.00
C THR A 293 -7.99 8.18 10.78
N LEU A 294 -7.73 9.46 10.49
CA LEU A 294 -6.68 10.24 11.16
C LEU A 294 -6.96 10.45 12.65
N GLU A 295 -8.24 10.66 13.02
CA GLU A 295 -8.65 10.77 14.43
C GLU A 295 -8.41 9.45 15.17
N VAL A 296 -8.86 8.32 14.61
CA VAL A 296 -8.67 6.99 15.19
C VAL A 296 -7.18 6.63 15.28
N GLU A 297 -6.39 6.86 14.23
CA GLU A 297 -4.94 6.68 14.27
C GLU A 297 -4.29 7.51 15.37
N GLY A 298 -4.66 8.78 15.50
CA GLY A 298 -4.17 9.67 16.55
C GLY A 298 -4.49 9.17 17.96
N LEU A 299 -5.71 8.68 18.18
CA LEU A 299 -6.11 8.08 19.45
C LEU A 299 -5.30 6.83 19.79
N LEU A 300 -5.14 5.92 18.83
CA LEU A 300 -4.36 4.68 19.00
C LEU A 300 -2.88 4.95 19.25
N LEU A 301 -2.29 5.91 18.54
CA LEU A 301 -0.91 6.36 18.76
C LEU A 301 -0.73 6.97 20.17
N ASN A 302 -1.66 7.80 20.61
CA ASN A 302 -1.61 8.43 21.94
C ASN A 302 -1.80 7.39 23.06
N ASP A 303 -2.68 6.40 22.86
CA ASP A 303 -2.85 5.30 23.81
C ASP A 303 -1.57 4.50 23.96
N ALA A 304 -0.95 4.10 22.86
CA ALA A 304 0.39 3.45 22.88
C ALA A 304 1.45 4.32 23.55
N GLY A 305 1.37 5.64 23.40
CA GLY A 305 2.27 6.61 24.02
C GLY A 305 2.08 6.79 25.54
N SER A 306 0.87 6.55 26.03
CA SER A 306 0.54 6.67 27.46
C SER A 306 1.17 5.57 28.32
N GLU A 307 1.53 4.45 27.70
CA GLU A 307 2.22 3.35 28.36
C GLU A 307 3.59 3.78 28.90
N GLN A 308 3.91 3.41 30.16
CA GLN A 308 5.26 3.58 30.73
C GLN A 308 6.18 2.48 30.20
N ALA A 309 6.54 2.58 28.92
CA ALA A 309 7.24 1.56 28.18
C ALA A 309 8.41 2.12 27.36
N SER A 310 9.28 1.23 26.88
CA SER A 310 10.35 1.58 25.95
C SER A 310 9.83 2.10 24.62
N GLY A 311 10.68 2.82 23.88
CA GLY A 311 10.34 3.31 22.54
C GLY A 311 9.93 2.18 21.59
N LEU A 312 10.64 1.04 21.61
CA LEU A 312 10.28 -0.15 20.83
C LEU A 312 8.88 -0.66 21.17
N ARG A 313 8.54 -0.74 22.46
CA ARG A 313 7.22 -1.22 22.88
C ARG A 313 6.11 -0.28 22.43
N LYS A 314 6.32 1.04 22.49
CA LYS A 314 5.36 2.03 21.97
C LYS A 314 5.18 1.90 20.46
N VAL A 315 6.25 1.68 19.71
CA VAL A 315 6.16 1.39 18.27
C VAL A 315 5.38 0.10 18.02
N GLU A 316 5.69 -0.99 18.72
CA GLU A 316 4.95 -2.26 18.60
C GLU A 316 3.44 -2.09 18.87
N LEU A 317 3.10 -1.44 19.98
CA LEU A 317 1.71 -1.19 20.36
C LEU A 317 0.98 -0.39 19.26
N SER A 318 1.57 0.72 18.81
CA SER A 318 1.03 1.55 17.73
C SER A 318 0.71 0.73 16.48
N LEU A 319 1.65 -0.07 16.01
CA LEU A 319 1.49 -0.88 14.80
C LEU A 319 0.40 -1.96 14.98
N ARG A 320 0.40 -2.64 16.12
CA ARG A 320 -0.58 -3.71 16.39
C ARG A 320 -1.98 -3.16 16.64
N TYR A 321 -2.12 -1.97 17.22
CA TYR A 321 -3.41 -1.29 17.34
C TYR A 321 -3.94 -0.90 15.96
N LEU A 322 -3.11 -0.31 15.11
CA LEU A 322 -3.48 0.04 13.73
C LEU A 322 -3.78 -1.18 12.86
N PHE A 323 -3.15 -2.32 13.12
CA PHE A 323 -3.51 -3.58 12.50
C PHE A 323 -4.87 -4.08 12.98
N ASN A 324 -5.06 -4.13 14.30
CA ASN A 324 -6.28 -4.70 14.88
C ASN A 324 -7.54 -3.95 14.46
N ILE A 325 -7.47 -2.61 14.40
CA ILE A 325 -8.62 -1.80 13.99
C ILE A 325 -9.11 -2.15 12.58
N GLN A 326 -8.23 -2.59 11.69
CA GLN A 326 -8.62 -2.95 10.31
C GLN A 326 -9.57 -4.15 10.27
N PHE A 327 -9.52 -5.02 11.29
CA PHE A 327 -10.30 -6.26 11.38
C PHE A 327 -11.31 -6.25 12.53
N SER A 328 -11.47 -5.13 13.22
CA SER A 328 -12.44 -4.96 14.33
C SER A 328 -13.78 -4.45 13.83
N GLU A 329 -14.76 -4.43 14.73
CA GLU A 329 -16.07 -3.83 14.47
C GLU A 329 -15.99 -2.32 14.19
N GLU A 330 -14.96 -1.65 14.71
CA GLU A 330 -14.71 -0.21 14.51
C GLU A 330 -14.03 0.10 13.19
N GLY A 331 -13.47 -0.90 12.53
CA GLY A 331 -12.81 -0.77 11.23
C GLY A 331 -13.73 -1.12 10.04
N PRO A 332 -13.12 -1.28 8.88
CA PRO A 332 -11.75 -0.88 8.56
C PRO A 332 -11.60 0.64 8.45
N LEU A 333 -10.36 1.13 8.61
CA LEU A 333 -9.99 2.49 8.25
C LEU A 333 -9.93 2.64 6.73
N ILE A 334 -10.17 3.86 6.21
CA ILE A 334 -10.03 4.10 4.77
C ILE A 334 -8.56 3.94 4.35
N ARG A 335 -8.32 3.23 3.26
CA ARG A 335 -6.98 2.99 2.74
C ARG A 335 -6.45 4.18 1.98
N TYR A 336 -5.15 4.42 2.12
CA TYR A 336 -4.44 5.54 1.49
C TYR A 336 -4.53 5.52 -0.05
N ARG A 337 -4.70 4.35 -0.65
CA ARG A 337 -4.93 4.20 -2.09
C ARG A 337 -6.18 4.92 -2.61
N ALA A 338 -7.14 5.27 -1.74
CA ALA A 338 -8.31 6.07 -2.10
C ALA A 338 -8.03 7.59 -2.12
N LEU A 339 -6.91 8.05 -1.52
CA LEU A 339 -6.54 9.46 -1.40
C LEU A 339 -6.52 10.23 -2.74
N PRO A 340 -6.01 9.66 -3.85
CA PRO A 340 -6.04 10.33 -5.14
C PRO A 340 -7.43 10.63 -5.69
N SER A 341 -8.49 10.07 -5.09
CA SER A 341 -9.88 10.35 -5.47
C SER A 341 -10.46 11.63 -4.84
N LEU A 342 -9.78 12.24 -3.88
CA LEU A 342 -10.10 13.55 -3.35
C LEU A 342 -9.63 14.67 -4.31
N ASP A 343 -10.27 15.84 -4.22
CA ASP A 343 -9.76 17.04 -4.85
C ASP A 343 -8.41 17.46 -4.24
N GLU A 344 -7.78 18.49 -4.85
CA GLU A 344 -6.44 18.91 -4.45
C GLU A 344 -6.40 19.53 -3.05
N GLU A 345 -7.44 20.26 -2.65
CA GLU A 345 -7.52 20.95 -1.36
C GLU A 345 -7.67 19.91 -0.23
N HIS A 346 -8.70 19.08 -0.29
CA HIS A 346 -8.92 18.01 0.68
C HIS A 346 -7.72 17.04 0.78
N ARG A 347 -7.12 16.70 -0.37
CA ARG A 347 -5.93 15.85 -0.38
C ARG A 347 -4.74 16.48 0.34
N LYS A 348 -4.49 17.77 0.18
CA LYS A 348 -3.43 18.50 0.90
C LYS A 348 -3.68 18.51 2.41
N ASP A 349 -4.92 18.70 2.82
CA ASP A 349 -5.29 18.67 4.24
C ASP A 349 -5.02 17.30 4.87
N ILE A 350 -5.46 16.23 4.22
CA ILE A 350 -5.23 14.86 4.69
C ILE A 350 -3.73 14.55 4.76
N LEU A 351 -2.96 14.89 3.71
CA LEU A 351 -1.50 14.68 3.71
C LEU A 351 -0.79 15.42 4.85
N LYS A 352 -1.23 16.64 5.16
CA LYS A 352 -0.69 17.40 6.28
C LYS A 352 -1.00 16.73 7.63
N ALA A 353 -2.25 16.33 7.85
CA ALA A 353 -2.65 15.66 9.09
C ALA A 353 -1.98 14.28 9.26
N THR A 354 -1.83 13.51 8.16
CA THR A 354 -1.04 12.27 8.16
C THR A 354 0.40 12.50 8.60
N LYS A 355 1.02 13.58 8.12
CA LYS A 355 2.38 13.94 8.54
C LYS A 355 2.47 14.24 10.04
N ASP A 356 1.42 14.82 10.62
CA ASP A 356 1.40 15.12 12.06
C ASP A 356 1.25 13.83 12.89
N ASN A 357 0.41 12.87 12.51
CA ASN A 357 0.35 11.55 13.13
C ASN A 357 1.70 10.81 13.01
N ASN A 358 2.33 10.84 11.85
CA ASN A 358 3.64 10.22 11.63
C ASN A 358 4.71 10.79 12.57
N LYS A 359 4.68 12.09 12.90
CA LYS A 359 5.61 12.67 13.89
C LYS A 359 5.49 12.03 15.26
N VAL A 360 4.29 11.62 15.68
CA VAL A 360 4.06 10.92 16.96
C VAL A 360 4.82 9.59 16.96
N LEU A 361 4.63 8.77 15.93
CA LEU A 361 5.39 7.52 15.77
C LEU A 361 6.91 7.77 15.74
N GLY A 362 7.34 8.84 15.06
CA GLY A 362 8.75 9.25 15.04
C GLY A 362 9.33 9.60 16.41
N THR A 363 8.51 10.13 17.33
CA THR A 363 8.99 10.37 18.71
C THR A 363 9.24 9.07 19.45
N TYR A 364 8.43 8.03 19.24
CA TYR A 364 8.65 6.70 19.86
C TYR A 364 9.87 6.00 19.28
N ILE A 365 10.13 6.12 17.98
CA ILE A 365 11.36 5.62 17.35
C ILE A 365 12.58 6.32 17.96
N LYS A 366 12.57 7.66 18.10
CA LYS A 366 13.66 8.41 18.74
C LYS A 366 13.84 8.05 20.22
N GLN A 367 12.75 7.81 20.95
CA GLN A 367 12.80 7.30 22.31
C GLN A 367 13.53 5.95 22.35
N GLY A 368 13.21 5.03 21.41
CA GLY A 368 13.88 3.73 21.30
C GLY A 368 15.38 3.82 21.01
N PHE A 369 15.82 4.87 20.30
CA PHE A 369 17.26 5.16 20.15
C PHE A 369 17.89 5.60 21.48
N GLY A 370 17.15 6.39 22.25
CA GLY A 370 17.63 6.91 23.55
C GLY A 370 17.67 5.84 24.63
N ASP A 371 16.73 4.92 24.67
CA ASP A 371 16.66 3.84 25.66
C ASP A 371 17.38 2.54 25.20
N GLY A 372 17.96 2.54 23.99
CA GLY A 372 18.76 1.43 23.46
C GLY A 372 17.93 0.23 23.00
N THR A 373 16.60 0.36 22.80
CA THR A 373 15.74 -0.74 22.36
C THR A 373 15.61 -0.80 20.84
N LEU A 374 15.84 0.32 20.15
CA LEU A 374 15.85 0.41 18.69
C LEU A 374 17.24 0.77 18.17
N ARG A 375 17.61 0.18 17.02
CA ARG A 375 18.84 0.51 16.29
C ARG A 375 18.75 1.93 15.75
N LYS A 376 19.88 2.64 15.65
CA LYS A 376 19.94 3.96 15.02
C LYS A 376 19.76 3.85 13.53
N ILE A 377 18.59 4.23 13.05
CA ILE A 377 18.16 4.20 11.67
C ILE A 377 17.57 5.57 11.31
N ASP A 378 17.51 5.90 10.03
CA ASP A 378 16.80 7.09 9.58
C ASP A 378 15.31 7.00 9.97
N VAL A 379 14.85 8.00 10.75
CA VAL A 379 13.48 8.00 11.31
C VAL A 379 12.42 8.09 10.21
N ASP A 380 12.67 8.92 9.19
CA ASP A 380 11.69 9.15 8.11
C ASP A 380 11.57 7.88 7.25
N ILE A 381 12.68 7.18 6.97
CA ILE A 381 12.67 5.91 6.27
C ILE A 381 11.94 4.85 7.09
N ALA A 382 12.26 4.72 8.39
CA ALA A 382 11.59 3.76 9.27
C ALA A 382 10.07 4.01 9.35
N GLN A 383 9.64 5.26 9.52
CA GLN A 383 8.22 5.62 9.52
C GLN A 383 7.53 5.23 8.21
N ASN A 384 8.15 5.51 7.07
CA ASN A 384 7.54 5.18 5.77
C ASN A 384 7.45 3.67 5.54
N VAL A 385 8.46 2.89 5.94
CA VAL A 385 8.41 1.42 5.87
C VAL A 385 7.27 0.89 6.74
N LEU A 386 7.13 1.39 7.97
CA LEU A 386 6.08 0.96 8.90
C LEU A 386 4.68 1.40 8.43
N SER A 387 4.54 2.60 7.87
CA SER A 387 3.27 3.08 7.30
C SER A 387 2.84 2.20 6.12
N GLY A 388 3.77 1.81 5.25
CA GLY A 388 3.50 0.86 4.17
C GLY A 388 3.07 -0.51 4.71
N ALA A 389 3.69 -0.97 5.79
CA ALA A 389 3.31 -2.22 6.44
C ALA A 389 1.87 -2.17 6.99
N VAL A 390 1.49 -1.08 7.66
CA VAL A 390 0.12 -0.89 8.16
C VAL A 390 -0.88 -0.83 6.99
N GLU A 391 -0.59 -0.07 5.95
CA GLU A 391 -1.46 0.05 4.76
C GLU A 391 -1.67 -1.29 4.05
N ALA A 392 -0.66 -2.16 3.99
CA ALA A 392 -0.74 -3.45 3.33
C ALA A 392 -1.37 -4.56 4.21
N SER A 393 -1.49 -4.35 5.50
CA SER A 393 -1.96 -5.40 6.42
C SER A 393 -3.33 -6.00 6.08
N PRO A 394 -4.34 -5.24 5.56
CA PRO A 394 -5.61 -5.82 5.13
C PRO A 394 -5.48 -6.78 3.93
N ASP A 395 -4.40 -6.71 3.16
CA ASP A 395 -4.19 -7.58 2.01
C ASP A 395 -3.86 -9.03 2.44
N LEU A 396 -3.54 -9.28 3.72
CA LEU A 396 -3.41 -10.63 4.29
C LEU A 396 -4.66 -11.48 4.07
N ALA A 397 -5.85 -10.86 4.13
CA ALA A 397 -7.13 -11.53 3.90
C ALA A 397 -7.28 -12.11 2.47
N GLN A 398 -6.41 -11.74 1.54
CA GLN A 398 -6.39 -12.35 0.19
C GLN A 398 -5.70 -13.72 0.17
N TRP A 399 -4.88 -14.03 1.19
CA TRP A 399 -3.99 -15.20 1.22
C TRP A 399 -4.22 -16.11 2.43
N ILE A 400 -4.83 -15.60 3.48
CA ILE A 400 -5.05 -16.28 4.75
C ILE A 400 -6.54 -16.16 5.09
N ASP A 401 -7.09 -17.19 5.71
CA ASP A 401 -8.48 -17.19 6.19
C ASP A 401 -8.75 -15.97 7.08
N ASP A 402 -9.77 -15.19 6.75
CA ASP A 402 -10.17 -13.97 7.43
C ASP A 402 -10.28 -14.14 8.95
N ALA A 403 -10.78 -15.28 9.41
CA ALA A 403 -10.92 -15.58 10.83
C ALA A 403 -9.58 -15.66 11.59
N ARG A 404 -8.48 -15.92 10.89
CA ARG A 404 -7.13 -16.03 11.47
C ARG A 404 -6.34 -14.74 11.41
N VAL A 405 -6.68 -13.82 10.52
CA VAL A 405 -5.88 -12.60 10.26
C VAL A 405 -5.72 -11.73 11.50
N PRO A 406 -6.75 -11.50 12.35
CA PRO A 406 -6.60 -10.66 13.56
C PRO A 406 -5.50 -11.15 14.52
N GLU A 407 -5.23 -12.46 14.54
CA GLU A 407 -4.22 -13.07 15.43
C GLU A 407 -2.78 -12.86 14.90
N LEU A 408 -2.62 -12.43 13.65
CA LEU A 408 -1.33 -12.36 12.97
C LEU A 408 -0.55 -11.07 13.21
N SER A 409 -1.07 -10.09 13.96
CA SER A 409 -0.41 -8.80 14.14
C SER A 409 1.04 -8.92 14.63
N ALA A 410 1.29 -9.79 15.61
CA ALA A 410 2.64 -10.03 16.11
C ALA A 410 3.54 -10.69 15.05
N ALA A 411 3.05 -11.71 14.35
CA ALA A 411 3.79 -12.39 13.30
C ALA A 411 4.11 -11.46 12.11
N TYR A 412 3.16 -10.62 11.72
CA TYR A 412 3.31 -9.68 10.62
C TYR A 412 4.35 -8.58 10.94
N PHE A 413 4.24 -7.95 12.12
CA PHE A 413 5.19 -6.90 12.50
C PHE A 413 6.53 -7.45 13.00
N ASN A 414 6.63 -8.75 13.31
CA ASN A 414 7.91 -9.39 13.57
C ASN A 414 8.91 -9.16 12.41
N LEU A 415 8.41 -9.16 11.16
CA LEU A 415 9.20 -8.89 9.97
C LEU A 415 9.90 -7.53 10.03
N PHE A 416 9.23 -6.48 10.49
CA PHE A 416 9.76 -5.12 10.53
C PHE A 416 10.52 -4.82 11.82
N ILE A 417 10.14 -5.45 12.92
CA ILE A 417 10.78 -5.24 14.24
C ILE A 417 12.04 -6.08 14.37
N ASN A 418 11.99 -7.36 14.04
CA ASN A 418 13.14 -8.27 14.16
C ASN A 418 13.88 -8.53 12.85
N GLY A 419 13.28 -8.21 11.70
CA GLY A 419 13.80 -8.49 10.37
C GLY A 419 13.46 -9.90 9.88
N LEU A 420 13.76 -10.13 8.59
CA LEU A 420 13.63 -11.43 7.95
C LEU A 420 14.70 -12.41 8.35
N SER A 421 15.92 -11.90 8.58
CA SER A 421 17.07 -12.74 8.86
C SER A 421 16.90 -13.46 10.19
N ARG A 422 17.15 -14.75 10.16
CA ARG A 422 17.19 -15.54 11.38
C ARG A 422 18.41 -15.16 12.20
N ARG A 423 18.21 -14.31 13.22
CA ARG A 423 19.27 -13.98 14.18
C ARG A 423 19.64 -15.23 14.95
N GLN A 424 20.92 -15.62 14.95
CA GLN A 424 21.40 -16.68 15.83
C GLN A 424 21.17 -16.23 17.27
N LYS A 425 20.64 -17.14 18.11
CA LYS A 425 20.60 -16.92 19.55
C LYS A 425 22.04 -16.92 20.03
N ASN A 426 22.57 -15.77 20.44
CA ASN A 426 23.81 -15.70 21.19
C ASN A 426 23.62 -16.27 22.59
#